data_0e3a912046d4ae6cb7525e311248b041
#
_entry.id   0e3a912046d4ae6cb7525e311248b041
#
_cell.length_a   1.000
_cell.length_b   1.000
_cell.length_c   1.000
_cell.angle_alpha   90.00
_cell.angle_beta   90.00
_cell.angle_gamma   90.00
#
_symmetry.space_group_name_H-M   'P 1'
#
loop_
_entity.id
_entity.type
_entity.pdbx_description
1 polymer ?
#
loop_
_entity_poly.entity_id
_entity_poly.type
_entity_poly.pdbx_seq_one_letter_code
_entity_poly.pdbx_strand_id
1 'polypeptide(L)'
;MRLYKKSLIPISGIIYGQTIYWLTIISSLIVLLGTIVSFLERNSPLPASYLLKSVIDGKSKKDIWANSLIGEPPDIFFFLNNLSYGESITMIGIAVGVSSVIPATLFSSYFLWKSRNPVFALIALIASVFTGMGIFV
;
A
#
# COMPACT_ATOMS: atom_id res chain seq x y z
N MET A 1 -16.37 -44.28 -11.12
CA MET A 1 -17.04 -42.99 -11.24
C MET A 1 -16.26 -41.99 -10.37
N ARG A 2 -15.32 -41.23 -10.96
CA ARG A 2 -14.57 -40.21 -10.22
C ARG A 2 -15.48 -39.00 -10.02
N LEU A 3 -15.96 -38.80 -8.81
CA LEU A 3 -16.61 -37.55 -8.41
C LEU A 3 -15.57 -36.43 -8.54
N TYR A 4 -15.62 -35.69 -9.62
CA TYR A 4 -14.88 -34.44 -9.79
C TYR A 4 -15.44 -33.49 -8.71
N LYS A 5 -14.73 -33.38 -7.60
CA LYS A 5 -15.06 -32.43 -6.54
C LYS A 5 -14.84 -31.05 -7.15
N LYS A 6 -15.90 -30.49 -7.75
CA LYS A 6 -15.91 -29.14 -8.27
C LYS A 6 -15.50 -28.22 -7.12
N SER A 7 -14.33 -27.60 -7.18
CA SER A 7 -13.90 -26.70 -6.11
C SER A 7 -14.98 -25.64 -5.92
N LEU A 8 -15.51 -25.53 -4.71
CA LEU A 8 -16.56 -24.59 -4.35
C LEU A 8 -16.10 -23.12 -4.49
N ILE A 9 -14.78 -22.91 -4.58
CA ILE A 9 -14.18 -21.59 -4.68
C ILE A 9 -13.71 -21.36 -6.12
N PRO A 10 -14.15 -20.28 -6.78
CA PRO A 10 -13.71 -19.95 -8.12
C PRO A 10 -12.20 -19.63 -8.13
N ILE A 11 -11.50 -20.04 -9.19
CA ILE A 11 -10.05 -19.83 -9.37
C ILE A 11 -9.68 -18.34 -9.22
N SER A 12 -10.52 -17.44 -9.71
CA SER A 12 -10.35 -16.00 -9.57
C SER A 12 -10.26 -15.54 -8.10
N GLY A 13 -11.05 -16.12 -7.22
CA GLY A 13 -11.02 -15.84 -5.78
C GLY A 13 -9.74 -16.34 -5.12
N ILE A 14 -9.24 -17.51 -5.53
CA ILE A 14 -7.97 -18.06 -5.02
C ILE A 14 -6.81 -17.17 -5.44
N ILE A 15 -6.78 -16.74 -6.69
CA ILE A 15 -5.69 -15.89 -7.23
C ILE A 15 -5.72 -14.53 -6.55
N TYR A 16 -6.91 -13.93 -6.39
CA TYR A 16 -7.08 -12.68 -5.64
C TYR A 16 -6.50 -12.80 -4.23
N GLY A 17 -6.93 -13.82 -3.48
CA GLY A 17 -6.47 -14.06 -2.12
C GLY A 17 -4.96 -14.30 -2.02
N GLN A 18 -4.39 -15.11 -2.92
CA GLN A 18 -2.95 -15.35 -2.95
C GLN A 18 -2.14 -14.10 -3.28
N THR A 19 -2.61 -13.29 -4.22
CA THR A 19 -1.91 -12.04 -4.59
C THR A 19 -1.88 -11.07 -3.42
N ILE A 20 -3.02 -10.84 -2.77
CA ILE A 20 -3.06 -9.98 -1.57
C ILE A 20 -2.18 -10.55 -0.45
N TYR A 21 -2.28 -11.84 -0.17
CA TYR A 21 -1.51 -12.50 0.88
C TYR A 21 0.00 -12.27 0.72
N TRP A 22 0.55 -12.55 -0.46
CA TRP A 22 1.99 -12.38 -0.70
C TRP A 22 2.41 -10.92 -0.68
N LEU A 23 1.65 -10.02 -1.30
CA LEU A 23 1.97 -8.58 -1.29
C LEU A 23 1.87 -7.99 0.11
N THR A 24 0.91 -8.43 0.92
CA THR A 24 0.79 -7.98 2.33
C THR A 24 1.97 -8.48 3.17
N ILE A 25 2.44 -9.72 2.97
CA ILE A 25 3.63 -10.22 3.67
C ILE A 25 4.85 -9.39 3.28
N ILE A 26 5.08 -9.15 1.99
CA ILE A 26 6.20 -8.35 1.50
C ILE A 26 6.11 -6.93 2.08
N SER A 27 4.95 -6.28 1.99
CA SER A 27 4.69 -4.97 2.57
C SER A 27 5.02 -4.93 4.07
N SER A 28 4.52 -5.91 4.82
CA SER A 28 4.74 -6.01 6.27
C SER A 28 6.23 -6.15 6.62
N LEU A 29 6.99 -6.94 5.86
CA LEU A 29 8.43 -7.06 6.03
C LEU A 29 9.16 -5.74 5.75
N ILE A 30 8.77 -5.03 4.70
CA ILE A 30 9.34 -3.71 4.36
C ILE A 30 9.05 -2.71 5.48
N VAL A 31 7.81 -2.65 5.98
CA VAL A 31 7.43 -1.77 7.10
C VAL A 31 8.24 -2.09 8.35
N LEU A 32 8.40 -3.37 8.66
CA LEU A 32 9.17 -3.81 9.82
C LEU A 32 10.64 -3.41 9.70
N LEU A 33 11.25 -3.62 8.54
CA LEU A 33 12.63 -3.21 8.28
C LEU A 33 12.78 -1.68 8.36
N GLY A 34 11.86 -0.92 7.75
CA GLY A 34 11.87 0.54 7.83
C GLY A 34 11.75 1.04 9.26
N THR A 35 10.89 0.42 10.06
CA THR A 35 10.73 0.75 11.48
C THR A 35 12.03 0.48 12.27
N ILE A 36 12.68 -0.66 12.05
CA ILE A 36 13.96 -0.98 12.69
C ILE A 36 15.02 0.05 12.32
N VAL A 37 15.15 0.39 11.03
CA VAL A 37 16.09 1.41 10.56
C VAL A 37 15.81 2.76 11.22
N SER A 38 14.53 3.17 11.29
CA SER A 38 14.10 4.42 11.92
C SER A 38 14.48 4.50 13.41
N PHE A 39 14.46 3.37 14.14
CA PHE A 39 14.92 3.31 15.53
C PHE A 39 16.43 3.42 15.68
N LEU A 40 17.19 2.94 14.69
CA LEU A 40 18.65 2.99 14.70
C LEU A 40 19.19 4.34 14.25
N GLU A 41 18.40 5.08 13.48
CA GLU A 41 18.77 6.34 12.88
C GLU A 41 18.52 7.51 13.84
N ARG A 42 19.57 8.31 14.10
CA ARG A 42 19.49 9.49 15.00
C ARG A 42 19.09 10.77 14.28
N ASN A 43 19.18 10.81 12.96
CA ASN A 43 19.01 12.02 12.15
C ASN A 43 17.79 11.90 11.21
N SER A 44 16.62 11.61 11.77
CA SER A 44 15.39 11.64 10.99
C SER A 44 15.04 13.08 10.57
N PRO A 45 14.66 13.31 9.30
CA PRO A 45 14.19 14.62 8.84
C PRO A 45 12.86 15.02 9.48
N LEU A 46 12.15 14.06 10.08
CA LEU A 46 10.89 14.24 10.80
C LEU A 46 10.94 13.52 12.16
N PRO A 47 11.58 14.12 13.18
CA PRO A 47 11.64 13.51 14.50
C PRO A 47 10.22 13.25 15.05
N ALA A 48 9.97 12.03 15.49
CA ALA A 48 8.65 11.66 16.03
C ALA A 48 8.24 12.56 17.22
N SER A 49 9.23 13.01 18.01
CA SER A 49 9.02 13.97 19.11
C SER A 49 8.49 15.32 18.64
N TYR A 50 8.99 15.83 17.51
CA TYR A 50 8.51 17.06 16.89
C TYR A 50 7.06 16.92 16.40
N LEU A 51 6.76 15.82 15.71
CA LEU A 51 5.40 15.56 15.22
C LEU A 51 4.41 15.41 16.36
N LEU A 52 4.76 14.63 17.39
CA LEU A 52 3.90 14.43 18.55
C LEU A 52 3.61 15.75 19.27
N LYS A 53 4.65 16.55 19.54
CA LYS A 53 4.49 17.86 20.17
C LYS A 53 3.62 18.79 19.34
N SER A 54 3.84 18.84 18.02
CA SER A 54 3.07 19.70 17.12
C SER A 54 1.58 19.34 17.08
N VAL A 55 1.27 18.04 17.13
CA VAL A 55 -0.12 17.54 17.18
C VAL A 55 -0.75 17.87 18.54
N ILE A 56 -0.04 17.69 19.66
CA ILE A 56 -0.53 18.02 20.99
C ILE A 56 -0.78 19.53 21.12
N ASP A 57 0.10 20.35 20.54
CA ASP A 57 -0.03 21.81 20.51
C ASP A 57 -1.16 22.31 19.57
N GLY A 58 -1.87 21.40 18.89
CA GLY A 58 -2.98 21.71 17.99
C GLY A 58 -2.58 22.48 16.74
N LYS A 59 -1.32 22.35 16.26
CA LYS A 59 -0.86 23.03 15.06
C LYS A 59 -1.56 22.51 13.81
N SER A 60 -1.80 23.41 12.86
CA SER A 60 -2.39 23.01 11.57
C SER A 60 -1.40 22.16 10.76
N LYS A 61 -1.92 21.34 9.83
CA LYS A 61 -1.10 20.53 8.92
C LYS A 61 -0.06 21.40 8.18
N LYS A 62 -0.45 22.60 7.74
CA LYS A 62 0.45 23.53 7.04
C LYS A 62 1.60 24.00 7.93
N ASP A 63 1.28 24.36 9.19
CA ASP A 63 2.28 24.86 10.14
C ASP A 63 3.27 23.76 10.54
N ILE A 64 2.80 22.52 10.66
CA ILE A 64 3.66 21.37 10.96
C ILE A 64 4.71 21.16 9.86
N TRP A 65 4.26 21.20 8.60
CA TRP A 65 5.19 20.99 7.47
C TRP A 65 6.07 22.20 7.21
N ALA A 66 5.53 23.43 7.25
CA ALA A 66 6.29 24.65 7.05
C ALA A 66 7.46 24.84 8.04
N ASN A 67 7.31 24.33 9.26
CA ASN A 67 8.33 24.38 10.31
C ASN A 67 9.17 23.09 10.40
N SER A 68 8.95 22.12 9.52
CA SER A 68 9.79 20.93 9.41
C SER A 68 11.03 21.19 8.56
N LEU A 69 12.02 20.31 8.64
CA LEU A 69 13.21 20.37 7.78
C LEU A 69 12.90 20.19 6.29
N ILE A 70 11.72 19.65 5.96
CA ILE A 70 11.29 19.39 4.59
C ILE A 70 10.55 20.59 3.99
N GLY A 71 9.89 21.43 4.82
CA GLY A 71 9.17 22.64 4.40
C GLY A 71 7.80 22.39 3.77
N GLU A 72 7.62 21.29 3.04
CA GLU A 72 6.38 20.91 2.36
C GLU A 72 5.99 19.45 2.69
N PRO A 73 4.70 19.07 2.54
CA PRO A 73 4.29 17.68 2.70
C PRO A 73 5.03 16.78 1.71
N PRO A 74 5.74 15.76 2.15
CA PRO A 74 6.49 14.88 1.25
C PRO A 74 5.54 14.10 0.36
N ASP A 75 5.87 14.04 -0.92
CA ASP A 75 5.22 13.19 -1.90
C ASP A 75 5.89 11.80 -2.00
N ILE A 76 5.34 10.92 -2.84
CA ILE A 76 5.89 9.58 -3.04
C ILE A 76 7.34 9.62 -3.58
N PHE A 77 7.66 10.62 -4.40
CA PHE A 77 9.00 10.78 -4.98
C PHE A 77 10.03 11.19 -3.93
N PHE A 78 9.63 11.97 -2.92
CA PHE A 78 10.49 12.27 -1.79
C PHE A 78 10.94 10.98 -1.09
N PHE A 79 10.03 10.07 -0.79
CA PHE A 79 10.35 8.81 -0.13
C PHE A 79 11.20 7.89 -1.00
N LEU A 80 10.94 7.83 -2.31
CA LEU A 80 11.73 7.03 -3.26
C LEU A 80 13.17 7.54 -3.40
N ASN A 81 13.37 8.86 -3.35
CA ASN A 81 14.69 9.47 -3.47
C ASN A 81 15.48 9.47 -2.15
N ASN A 82 14.82 9.23 -1.03
CA ASN A 82 15.39 9.29 0.31
C ASN A 82 15.31 7.94 1.05
N LEU A 83 15.62 6.85 0.37
CA LEU A 83 15.58 5.48 0.94
C LEU A 83 16.58 5.25 2.10
N SER A 84 17.48 6.21 2.34
CA SER A 84 18.37 6.15 3.49
C SER A 84 17.63 6.30 4.82
N TYR A 85 16.45 6.90 4.81
CA TYR A 85 15.65 7.13 6.02
C TYR A 85 14.67 5.98 6.28
N GLY A 86 14.62 5.51 7.51
CA GLY A 86 13.74 4.43 7.93
C GLY A 86 12.25 4.77 7.71
N GLU A 87 11.85 6.03 7.89
CA GLU A 87 10.50 6.49 7.61
C GLU A 87 10.14 6.34 6.12
N SER A 88 11.09 6.63 5.22
CA SER A 88 10.88 6.47 3.78
C SER A 88 10.62 5.02 3.40
N ILE A 89 11.42 4.10 3.95
CA ILE A 89 11.23 2.65 3.75
C ILE A 89 9.86 2.22 4.28
N THR A 90 9.48 2.68 5.46
CA THR A 90 8.18 2.38 6.07
C THR A 90 7.02 2.87 5.20
N MET A 91 7.09 4.12 4.71
CA MET A 91 6.05 4.70 3.84
C MET A 91 5.91 3.94 2.52
N ILE A 92 7.03 3.52 1.92
CA ILE A 92 7.01 2.68 0.72
C ILE A 92 6.37 1.32 1.03
N GLY A 93 6.71 0.71 2.15
CA GLY A 93 6.06 -0.53 2.58
C GLY A 93 4.54 -0.38 2.70
N ILE A 94 4.05 0.69 3.33
CA ILE A 94 2.62 1.00 3.43
C ILE A 94 2.02 1.19 2.02
N ALA A 95 2.67 1.95 1.15
CA ALA A 95 2.22 2.18 -0.22
C ALA A 95 2.07 0.87 -1.00
N VAL A 96 3.03 -0.06 -0.89
CA VAL A 96 2.96 -1.40 -1.51
C VAL A 96 1.77 -2.19 -0.95
N GLY A 97 1.54 -2.16 0.36
CA GLY A 97 0.42 -2.84 1.01
C GLY A 97 -0.93 -2.32 0.52
N VAL A 98 -1.12 -1.01 0.51
CA VAL A 98 -2.36 -0.36 0.05
C VAL A 98 -2.58 -0.62 -1.44
N SER A 99 -1.52 -0.53 -2.26
CA SER A 99 -1.59 -0.77 -3.70
C SER A 99 -1.82 -2.23 -4.07
N SER A 100 -1.68 -3.18 -3.14
CA SER A 100 -1.81 -4.63 -3.39
C SER A 100 -3.17 -5.04 -3.98
N VAL A 101 -4.21 -4.28 -3.69
CA VAL A 101 -5.57 -4.49 -4.21
C VAL A 101 -5.62 -4.34 -5.73
N ILE A 102 -4.82 -3.43 -6.33
CA ILE A 102 -4.83 -3.16 -7.76
C ILE A 102 -4.40 -4.41 -8.55
N PRO A 103 -3.19 -4.97 -8.37
CA PRO A 103 -2.80 -6.18 -9.08
C PRO A 103 -3.69 -7.38 -8.74
N ALA A 104 -4.17 -7.50 -7.50
CA ALA A 104 -5.06 -8.58 -7.11
C ALA A 104 -6.39 -8.55 -7.87
N THR A 105 -7.01 -7.38 -7.99
CA THR A 105 -8.27 -7.21 -8.75
C THR A 105 -8.05 -7.36 -10.25
N LEU A 106 -6.93 -6.88 -10.80
CA LEU A 106 -6.60 -7.05 -12.21
C LEU A 106 -6.43 -8.53 -12.57
N PHE A 107 -5.64 -9.28 -11.79
CA PHE A 107 -5.48 -10.72 -12.02
C PHE A 107 -6.80 -11.47 -11.88
N SER A 108 -7.58 -11.15 -10.83
CA SER A 108 -8.90 -11.76 -10.64
C SER A 108 -9.84 -11.46 -11.82
N SER A 109 -9.87 -10.22 -12.31
CA SER A 109 -10.65 -9.81 -13.47
C SER A 109 -10.27 -10.61 -14.72
N TYR A 110 -8.96 -10.78 -15.00
CA TYR A 110 -8.49 -11.59 -16.12
C TYR A 110 -9.01 -13.03 -16.05
N PHE A 111 -8.93 -13.67 -14.88
CA PHE A 111 -9.41 -15.04 -14.70
C PHE A 111 -10.93 -15.16 -14.75
N LEU A 112 -11.68 -14.14 -14.26
CA LEU A 112 -13.13 -14.07 -14.41
C LEU A 112 -13.53 -13.97 -15.88
N TRP A 113 -12.82 -13.17 -16.67
CA TRP A 113 -13.04 -13.07 -18.11
C TRP A 113 -12.84 -14.42 -18.81
N LYS A 114 -11.75 -15.11 -18.50
CA LYS A 114 -11.44 -16.44 -19.04
C LYS A 114 -12.48 -17.50 -18.61
N SER A 115 -13.10 -17.35 -17.44
CA SER A 115 -14.13 -18.25 -16.91
C SER A 115 -15.53 -17.97 -17.44
N ARG A 116 -15.68 -17.18 -18.51
CA ARG A 116 -16.95 -16.77 -19.13
C ARG A 116 -17.92 -16.02 -18.21
N ASN A 117 -17.38 -15.26 -17.25
CA ASN A 117 -18.15 -14.38 -16.38
C ASN A 117 -17.77 -12.90 -16.62
N PRO A 118 -18.08 -12.34 -17.83
CA PRO A 118 -17.60 -11.02 -18.23
C PRO A 118 -18.14 -9.87 -17.38
N VAL A 119 -19.36 -10.01 -16.85
CA VAL A 119 -19.97 -8.97 -16.01
C VAL A 119 -19.17 -8.75 -14.73
N PHE A 120 -18.82 -9.84 -14.03
CA PHE A 120 -18.01 -9.75 -12.81
C PHE A 120 -16.57 -9.31 -13.11
N ALA A 121 -16.02 -9.70 -14.26
CA ALA A 121 -14.71 -9.24 -14.72
C ALA A 121 -14.70 -7.72 -14.93
N LEU A 122 -15.75 -7.17 -15.54
CA LEU A 122 -15.90 -5.72 -15.75
C LEU A 122 -16.00 -4.97 -14.42
N ILE A 123 -16.80 -5.46 -13.48
CA ILE A 123 -16.94 -4.86 -12.15
C ILE A 123 -15.59 -4.83 -11.42
N ALA A 124 -14.84 -5.95 -11.45
CA ALA A 124 -13.52 -6.03 -10.82
C ALA A 124 -12.51 -5.06 -11.48
N LEU A 125 -12.59 -4.90 -12.80
CA LEU A 125 -11.73 -3.96 -13.53
C LEU A 125 -12.07 -2.51 -13.19
N ILE A 126 -13.34 -2.14 -13.13
CA ILE A 126 -13.81 -0.81 -12.71
C ILE A 126 -13.33 -0.53 -11.28
N ALA A 127 -13.50 -1.48 -10.35
CA ALA A 127 -13.03 -1.34 -8.98
C ALA A 127 -11.51 -1.09 -8.91
N SER A 128 -10.71 -1.81 -9.74
CA SER A 128 -9.27 -1.60 -9.83
C SER A 128 -8.90 -0.19 -10.31
N VAL A 129 -9.61 0.33 -11.31
CA VAL A 129 -9.40 1.69 -11.83
C VAL A 129 -9.73 2.74 -10.78
N PHE A 130 -10.89 2.62 -10.10
CA PHE A 130 -11.25 3.54 -9.02
C PHE A 130 -10.26 3.53 -7.87
N THR A 131 -9.78 2.34 -7.48
CA THR A 131 -8.74 2.23 -6.44
C THR A 131 -7.43 2.89 -6.89
N GLY A 132 -7.04 2.68 -8.15
CA GLY A 132 -5.86 3.33 -8.73
C GLY A 132 -5.97 4.85 -8.76
N MET A 133 -7.12 5.38 -9.16
CA MET A 133 -7.38 6.83 -9.15
C MET A 133 -7.28 7.42 -7.73
N GLY A 134 -7.78 6.71 -6.71
CA GLY A 134 -7.71 7.16 -5.32
C GLY A 134 -6.29 7.26 -4.74
N ILE A 135 -5.30 6.62 -5.37
CA ILE A 135 -3.89 6.73 -4.95
C ILE A 135 -3.25 8.01 -5.48
N PHE A 136 -3.73 8.54 -6.61
CA PHE A 136 -3.17 9.73 -7.27
C PHE A 136 -3.91 11.04 -6.95
N VAL A 137 -5.02 10.98 -6.22
CA VAL A 137 -5.80 12.12 -5.72
C VAL A 137 -5.48 12.40 -4.25
#